data_f76eac37b48ca6200d1d35eae047f58a
#
_entry.id   f76eac37b48ca6200d1d35eae047f58a
#
_cell.length_a   1.000
_cell.length_b   1.000
_cell.length_c   1.000
_cell.angle_alpha   90.00
_cell.angle_beta   90.00
_cell.angle_gamma   90.00
#
_symmetry.space_group_name_H-M   'P 1'
#
loop_
_entity.id
_entity.type
_entity.pdbx_description
1 polymer ?
#
loop_
_entity_poly.entity_id
_entity_poly.type
_entity_poly.pdbx_seq_one_letter_code
_entity_poly.pdbx_strand_id
1 'polypeptide(L)'
;DHAMSQEHSLSLSGGTERFSYYLSGNFMDQEGLLNYADESYYRYSVNGKINAKINKNISLSYNTKWFRTNYEAPSYLNQLFFHQIMRKWPNAFVTDPQGYWADNSEIIPLKEGGRMKEDLDQNFQQLQLDVTPLPGWNIHLQGNMRITTNFTHTDRQAVYAHDANGEPYAIAITNATQPGQSRVIE
;
A
#
# COMPACT_ATOMS: atom_id res chain seq x y z
N ASP A 1 -16.48 -0.30 -15.20
CA ASP A 1 -15.95 -0.13 -13.85
C ASP A 1 -15.30 1.23 -13.77
N HIS A 2 -15.43 1.90 -12.63
CA HIS A 2 -14.85 3.20 -12.35
C HIS A 2 -14.06 3.09 -11.06
N ALA A 3 -12.83 3.58 -11.04
CA ALA A 3 -12.05 3.77 -9.84
C ALA A 3 -11.80 5.26 -9.63
N MET A 4 -11.95 5.72 -8.42
CA MET A 4 -11.67 7.09 -8.04
C MET A 4 -10.24 7.17 -7.48
N SER A 5 -9.53 8.22 -7.86
CA SER A 5 -8.25 8.55 -7.24
C SER A 5 -8.23 10.03 -6.90
N GLN A 6 -7.79 10.35 -5.70
CA GLN A 6 -7.63 11.72 -5.25
C GLN A 6 -6.25 11.92 -4.61
N GLU A 7 -5.66 13.07 -4.85
CA GLU A 7 -4.37 13.43 -4.29
C GLU A 7 -4.41 14.86 -3.78
N HIS A 8 -3.95 15.05 -2.55
CA HIS A 8 -3.89 16.36 -1.90
C HIS A 8 -2.45 16.62 -1.45
N SER A 9 -1.95 17.80 -1.80
CA SER A 9 -0.61 18.22 -1.38
C SER A 9 -0.64 19.62 -0.77
N LEU A 10 0.14 19.79 0.28
CA LEU A 10 0.37 21.06 0.94
C LEU A 10 1.86 21.25 1.13
N SER A 11 2.34 22.47 0.88
CA SER A 11 3.74 22.80 1.17
C SER A 11 3.85 24.17 1.83
N LEU A 12 4.84 24.28 2.70
CA LEU A 12 5.21 25.51 3.40
C LEU A 12 6.71 25.69 3.28
N SER A 13 7.14 26.88 2.92
CA SER A 13 8.55 27.21 2.88
C SER A 13 8.78 28.64 3.37
N GLY A 14 9.95 28.88 3.92
CA GLY A 14 10.34 30.19 4.39
C GLY A 14 11.78 30.23 4.82
N GLY A 15 12.22 31.40 5.24
CA GLY A 15 13.58 31.51 5.75
C GLY A 15 14.14 32.93 5.73
N THR A 16 15.38 33.01 6.10
CA THR A 16 16.21 34.21 6.12
C THR A 16 17.50 33.93 5.33
N GLU A 17 18.41 34.86 5.23
CA GLU A 17 19.72 34.65 4.61
C GLU A 17 20.56 33.53 5.25
N ARG A 18 20.30 33.24 6.53
CA ARG A 18 21.03 32.24 7.32
C ARG A 18 20.28 30.94 7.56
N PHE A 19 18.96 30.94 7.41
CA PHE A 19 18.12 29.80 7.71
C PHE A 19 17.03 29.67 6.68
N SER A 20 16.82 28.49 6.13
CA SER A 20 15.67 28.20 5.28
C SER A 20 15.07 26.84 5.64
N TYR A 21 13.76 26.75 5.51
CA TYR A 21 13.03 25.53 5.71
C TYR A 21 12.03 25.28 4.59
N TYR A 22 11.76 24.02 4.38
CA TYR A 22 10.71 23.54 3.51
C TYR A 22 10.04 22.35 4.19
N LEU A 23 8.73 22.35 4.22
CA LEU A 23 7.90 21.27 4.72
C LEU A 23 6.83 20.99 3.68
N SER A 24 6.60 19.72 3.35
CA SER A 24 5.49 19.32 2.50
C SER A 24 4.83 18.06 3.01
N GLY A 25 3.52 17.98 2.86
CA GLY A 25 2.70 16.81 3.10
C GLY A 25 1.93 16.45 1.84
N ASN A 26 1.77 15.16 1.59
CA ASN A 26 0.98 14.64 0.50
C ASN A 26 0.13 13.47 1.01
N PHE A 27 -1.11 13.43 0.59
CA PHE A 27 -2.06 12.35 0.82
C PHE A 27 -2.62 11.91 -0.52
N MET A 28 -2.64 10.61 -0.75
CA MET A 28 -3.24 9.97 -1.92
C MET A 28 -4.15 8.85 -1.46
N ASP A 29 -5.34 8.81 -2.06
CA ASP A 29 -6.34 7.77 -1.91
C ASP A 29 -6.70 7.26 -3.30
N GLN A 30 -6.66 5.95 -3.49
CA GLN A 30 -6.93 5.30 -4.76
C GLN A 30 -7.74 4.02 -4.54
N GLU A 31 -8.86 3.93 -5.22
CA GLU A 31 -9.70 2.73 -5.25
C GLU A 31 -9.20 1.74 -6.30
N GLY A 32 -9.49 0.46 -6.09
CA GLY A 32 -9.26 -0.59 -7.09
C GLY A 32 -10.23 -0.53 -8.26
N LEU A 33 -9.84 -1.12 -9.38
CA LEU A 33 -10.65 -1.17 -10.61
C LEU A 33 -11.63 -2.35 -10.66
N LEU A 34 -11.40 -3.37 -9.83
CA LEU A 34 -12.18 -4.59 -9.91
C LEU A 34 -13.45 -4.48 -9.05
N ASN A 35 -14.61 -4.67 -9.67
CA ASN A 35 -15.85 -4.85 -8.94
C ASN A 35 -15.74 -6.05 -8.00
N TYR A 36 -16.34 -5.95 -6.81
CA TYR A 36 -16.35 -6.98 -5.77
C TYR A 36 -15.01 -7.22 -5.07
N ALA A 37 -13.92 -6.55 -5.47
CA ALA A 37 -12.61 -6.72 -4.83
C ALA A 37 -12.39 -5.82 -3.63
N ASP A 38 -13.07 -4.66 -3.57
CA ASP A 38 -12.95 -3.65 -2.49
C ASP A 38 -11.47 -3.35 -2.17
N GLU A 39 -10.67 -3.13 -3.22
CA GLU A 39 -9.26 -2.74 -3.06
C GLU A 39 -9.17 -1.28 -2.65
N SER A 40 -8.25 -0.99 -1.75
CA SER A 40 -7.93 0.38 -1.36
C SER A 40 -6.43 0.58 -1.22
N TYR A 41 -5.96 1.73 -1.63
CA TYR A 41 -4.56 2.14 -1.52
C TYR A 41 -4.49 3.56 -0.99
N TYR A 42 -3.86 3.72 0.18
CA TYR A 42 -3.59 5.02 0.79
C TYR A 42 -2.09 5.27 0.83
N ARG A 43 -1.68 6.48 0.52
CA ARG A 43 -0.30 6.90 0.66
C ARG A 43 -0.22 8.25 1.37
N TYR A 44 0.54 8.28 2.44
CA TYR A 44 0.88 9.48 3.18
C TYR A 44 2.36 9.76 3.01
N SER A 45 2.73 11.00 2.78
CA SER A 45 4.14 11.37 2.80
C SER A 45 4.35 12.75 3.43
N VAL A 46 5.45 12.86 4.16
CA VAL A 46 5.92 14.10 4.76
C VAL A 46 7.38 14.29 4.39
N ASN A 47 7.73 15.45 3.86
CA ASN A 47 9.09 15.82 3.55
C ASN A 47 9.43 17.10 4.29
N GLY A 48 10.59 17.11 4.94
CA GLY A 48 11.12 18.27 5.63
C GLY A 48 12.57 18.53 5.22
N LYS A 49 12.90 19.78 4.95
CA LYS A 49 14.27 20.20 4.68
C LYS A 49 14.57 21.48 5.47
N ILE A 50 15.71 21.47 6.14
CA ILE A 50 16.24 22.63 6.85
C ILE A 50 17.66 22.88 6.37
N ASN A 51 17.97 24.11 6.05
CA ASN A 51 19.32 24.55 5.77
C ASN A 51 19.67 25.70 6.73
N ALA A 52 20.81 25.59 7.39
CA ALA A 52 21.29 26.60 8.34
C ALA A 52 22.74 26.97 8.01
N LYS A 53 23.01 28.24 7.78
CA LYS A 53 24.34 28.81 7.72
C LYS A 53 24.75 29.24 9.13
N ILE A 54 25.55 28.42 9.80
CA ILE A 54 25.99 28.68 11.18
C ILE A 54 26.90 29.89 11.20
N ASN A 55 27.84 29.94 10.24
CA ASN A 55 28.70 31.09 10.00
C ASN A 55 29.12 31.12 8.50
N LYS A 56 30.09 31.99 8.16
CA LYS A 56 30.57 32.13 6.77
C LYS A 56 31.23 30.86 6.23
N ASN A 57 31.70 30.00 7.12
CA ASN A 57 32.52 28.83 6.81
C ASN A 57 31.83 27.51 7.08
N ILE A 58 30.64 27.53 7.73
CA ILE A 58 29.94 26.30 8.16
C ILE A 58 28.47 26.41 7.76
N SER A 59 27.99 25.44 6.99
CA SER A 59 26.57 25.24 6.72
C SER A 59 26.15 23.80 7.02
N LEU A 60 24.95 23.69 7.54
CA LEU A 60 24.30 22.44 7.92
C LEU A 60 23.01 22.30 7.12
N SER A 61 22.80 21.14 6.53
CA SER A 61 21.54 20.77 5.87
C SER A 61 21.01 19.49 6.46
N TYR A 62 19.75 19.49 6.80
CA TYR A 62 19.02 18.31 7.26
C TYR A 62 17.82 18.08 6.38
N ASN A 63 17.67 16.84 5.88
CA ASN A 63 16.57 16.44 5.04
C ASN A 63 15.95 15.17 5.60
N THR A 64 14.66 15.19 5.82
CA THR A 64 13.88 14.04 6.26
C THR A 64 12.74 13.77 5.29
N LYS A 65 12.53 12.49 4.99
CA LYS A 65 11.38 12.03 4.21
C LYS A 65 10.79 10.84 4.93
N TRP A 66 9.50 10.89 5.13
CA TRP A 66 8.74 9.76 5.62
C TRP A 66 7.57 9.52 4.70
N PHE A 67 7.30 8.27 4.38
CA PHE A 67 6.06 7.88 3.74
C PHE A 67 5.55 6.55 4.31
N ARG A 68 4.24 6.44 4.28
CA ARG A 68 3.51 5.23 4.59
C ARG A 68 2.57 4.92 3.46
N THR A 69 2.53 3.65 3.03
CA THR A 69 1.49 3.13 2.18
C THR A 69 0.72 2.06 2.93
N ASN A 70 -0.61 2.12 2.80
CA ASN A 70 -1.52 1.08 3.28
C ASN A 70 -2.24 0.54 2.05
N TYR A 71 -2.07 -0.74 1.80
CA TYR A 71 -2.77 -1.46 0.74
C TYR A 71 -3.64 -2.54 1.35
N GLU A 72 -4.91 -2.58 0.96
CA GLU A 72 -5.83 -3.60 1.38
C GLU A 72 -6.55 -4.18 0.16
N ALA A 73 -6.58 -5.51 0.06
CA ALA A 73 -7.20 -6.23 -1.03
C ALA A 73 -7.74 -7.59 -0.57
N PRO A 74 -8.62 -8.26 -1.34
CA PRO A 74 -8.96 -9.65 -1.11
C PRO A 74 -7.71 -10.54 -1.12
N SER A 75 -7.62 -11.47 -0.18
CA SER A 75 -6.47 -12.40 -0.09
C SER A 75 -6.34 -13.33 -1.29
N TYR A 76 -7.41 -13.50 -2.06
CA TYR A 76 -7.47 -14.30 -3.28
C TYR A 76 -7.24 -13.51 -4.56
N LEU A 77 -7.06 -12.19 -4.48
CA LEU A 77 -6.72 -11.37 -5.63
C LEU A 77 -5.23 -11.54 -5.96
N ASN A 78 -4.92 -12.58 -6.70
CA ASN A 78 -3.55 -12.96 -7.04
C ASN A 78 -3.48 -13.43 -8.51
N GLN A 79 -2.30 -13.85 -8.93
CA GLN A 79 -2.08 -14.33 -10.29
C GLN A 79 -3.01 -15.49 -10.68
N LEU A 80 -3.34 -16.37 -9.75
CA LEU A 80 -4.22 -17.50 -9.99
C LEU A 80 -5.66 -17.06 -10.26
N PHE A 81 -6.15 -16.02 -9.55
CA PHE A 81 -7.45 -15.42 -9.80
C PHE A 81 -7.60 -14.96 -11.25
N PHE A 82 -6.63 -14.19 -11.75
CA PHE A 82 -6.65 -13.74 -13.16
C PHE A 82 -6.57 -14.90 -14.16
N HIS A 83 -5.77 -15.92 -13.86
CA HIS A 83 -5.69 -17.12 -14.68
C HIS A 83 -7.04 -17.88 -14.72
N GLN A 84 -7.73 -17.97 -13.59
CA GLN A 84 -9.04 -18.64 -13.53
C GLN A 84 -10.10 -17.87 -14.30
N ILE A 85 -10.15 -16.55 -14.19
CA ILE A 85 -11.10 -15.71 -14.96
C ILE A 85 -10.88 -15.89 -16.47
N MET A 86 -9.63 -15.88 -16.93
CA MET A 86 -9.33 -16.02 -18.37
C MET A 86 -9.74 -17.38 -18.95
N ARG A 87 -9.91 -18.40 -18.12
CA ARG A 87 -10.31 -19.76 -18.50
C ARG A 87 -11.80 -20.04 -18.37
N LYS A 88 -12.57 -19.10 -17.81
CA LYS A 88 -14.03 -19.26 -17.65
C LYS A 88 -14.69 -19.33 -19.02
N TRP A 89 -15.63 -20.25 -19.12
CA TRP A 89 -16.49 -20.36 -20.30
C TRP A 89 -17.42 -19.16 -20.37
N PRO A 90 -17.69 -18.59 -21.56
CA PRO A 90 -18.56 -17.41 -21.71
C PRO A 90 -20.00 -17.63 -21.22
N ASN A 91 -20.45 -18.88 -21.14
CA ASN A 91 -21.77 -19.30 -20.68
C ASN A 91 -21.77 -19.73 -19.20
N ALA A 92 -20.71 -19.55 -18.46
CA ALA A 92 -20.70 -19.82 -17.03
C ALA A 92 -21.60 -18.83 -16.29
N PHE A 93 -22.51 -19.35 -15.50
CA PHE A 93 -23.40 -18.53 -14.71
C PHE A 93 -22.62 -17.84 -13.58
N VAL A 94 -22.93 -16.58 -13.34
CA VAL A 94 -22.37 -15.80 -12.22
C VAL A 94 -23.17 -16.06 -10.95
N THR A 95 -24.49 -16.19 -11.08
CA THR A 95 -25.42 -16.51 -10.01
C THR A 95 -26.31 -17.69 -10.40
N ASP A 96 -26.76 -18.46 -9.41
CA ASP A 96 -27.73 -19.50 -9.58
C ASP A 96 -29.16 -18.93 -9.73
N PRO A 97 -30.19 -19.76 -10.03
CA PRO A 97 -31.57 -19.32 -10.14
C PRO A 97 -32.17 -18.77 -8.84
N GLN A 98 -31.60 -19.08 -7.67
CA GLN A 98 -32.00 -18.59 -6.37
C GLN A 98 -31.35 -17.23 -6.03
N GLY A 99 -30.36 -16.79 -6.82
CA GLY A 99 -29.67 -15.52 -6.64
C GLY A 99 -28.37 -15.60 -5.83
N TYR A 100 -27.92 -16.78 -5.42
CA TYR A 100 -26.62 -16.99 -4.82
C TYR A 100 -25.51 -16.97 -5.87
N TRP A 101 -24.30 -16.66 -5.45
CA TRP A 101 -23.14 -16.77 -6.34
C TRP A 101 -22.90 -18.23 -6.72
N ALA A 102 -22.74 -18.51 -8.00
CA ALA A 102 -22.47 -19.85 -8.48
C ALA A 102 -21.14 -20.37 -7.92
N ASP A 103 -21.06 -21.66 -7.61
CA ASP A 103 -19.88 -22.31 -7.00
C ASP A 103 -18.60 -22.18 -7.83
N ASN A 104 -18.75 -22.03 -9.14
CA ASN A 104 -17.66 -21.79 -10.08
C ASN A 104 -17.32 -20.29 -10.24
N SER A 105 -17.97 -19.39 -9.48
CA SER A 105 -17.72 -17.95 -9.55
C SER A 105 -16.49 -17.56 -8.72
N GLU A 106 -15.59 -16.80 -9.31
CA GLU A 106 -14.44 -16.22 -8.58
C GLU A 106 -14.85 -15.04 -7.69
N ILE A 107 -16.13 -14.64 -7.68
CA ILE A 107 -16.64 -13.55 -6.84
C ILE A 107 -16.70 -13.97 -5.37
N ILE A 108 -17.08 -15.24 -5.08
CA ILE A 108 -17.16 -15.73 -3.70
C ILE A 108 -15.83 -15.55 -2.96
N PRO A 109 -14.70 -16.09 -3.48
CA PRO A 109 -13.41 -15.89 -2.79
C PRO A 109 -12.95 -14.43 -2.73
N LEU A 110 -13.34 -13.57 -3.65
CA LEU A 110 -13.03 -12.14 -3.55
C LEU A 110 -13.78 -11.47 -2.38
N LYS A 111 -15.05 -11.82 -2.18
CA LYS A 111 -15.89 -11.18 -1.16
C LYS A 111 -15.71 -11.80 0.23
N GLU A 112 -15.61 -13.10 0.30
CA GLU A 112 -15.72 -13.86 1.56
C GLU A 112 -14.41 -14.58 1.93
N GLY A 113 -13.43 -14.62 1.03
CA GLY A 113 -12.20 -15.39 1.20
C GLY A 113 -11.15 -14.79 2.14
N GLY A 114 -11.46 -13.65 2.79
CA GLY A 114 -10.56 -12.94 3.68
C GLY A 114 -9.80 -11.79 2.99
N ARG A 115 -8.99 -11.07 3.77
CA ARG A 115 -8.32 -9.84 3.36
C ARG A 115 -6.81 -9.95 3.52
N MET A 116 -6.10 -9.28 2.65
CA MET A 116 -4.66 -9.02 2.76
C MET A 116 -4.47 -7.54 3.03
N LYS A 117 -3.67 -7.21 4.04
CA LYS A 117 -3.24 -5.85 4.37
C LYS A 117 -1.73 -5.79 4.29
N GLU A 118 -1.23 -4.78 3.61
CA GLU A 118 0.19 -4.50 3.51
C GLU A 118 0.46 -3.05 3.89
N ASP A 119 1.26 -2.87 4.94
CA ASP A 119 1.69 -1.57 5.45
C ASP A 119 3.18 -1.42 5.19
N LEU A 120 3.57 -0.47 4.38
CA LEU A 120 4.97 -0.13 4.13
C LEU A 120 5.28 1.25 4.71
N ASP A 121 6.16 1.27 5.71
CA ASP A 121 6.74 2.49 6.25
C ASP A 121 8.17 2.68 5.75
N GLN A 122 8.49 3.86 5.28
CA GLN A 122 9.86 4.21 4.95
C GLN A 122 10.22 5.56 5.54
N ASN A 123 11.29 5.58 6.31
CA ASN A 123 11.87 6.78 6.91
C ASN A 123 13.28 6.98 6.33
N PHE A 124 13.52 8.15 5.78
CA PHE A 124 14.82 8.56 5.24
C PHE A 124 15.28 9.83 5.97
N GLN A 125 16.50 9.77 6.48
CA GLN A 125 17.17 10.88 7.17
C GLN A 125 18.50 11.16 6.48
N GLN A 126 18.80 12.42 6.26
CA GLN A 126 20.07 12.86 5.68
C GLN A 126 20.57 14.08 6.44
N LEU A 127 21.78 14.00 6.91
CA LEU A 127 22.51 15.12 7.50
C LEU A 127 23.73 15.43 6.65
N GLN A 128 23.90 16.70 6.32
CA GLN A 128 25.01 17.19 5.51
C GLN A 128 25.65 18.39 6.22
N LEU A 129 26.96 18.36 6.33
CA LEU A 129 27.77 19.42 6.89
C LEU A 129 28.84 19.85 5.87
N ASP A 130 28.80 21.11 5.51
CA ASP A 130 29.78 21.75 4.65
C ASP A 130 30.65 22.70 5.47
N VAL A 131 31.96 22.53 5.38
CA VAL A 131 32.94 23.35 6.14
C VAL A 131 34.01 23.85 5.21
N THR A 132 34.28 25.15 5.25
CA THR A 132 35.36 25.82 4.52
C THR A 132 36.37 26.38 5.52
N PRO A 133 37.31 25.58 6.06
CA PRO A 133 38.20 26.00 7.13
C PRO A 133 39.21 27.06 6.67
N LEU A 134 39.63 26.98 5.41
CA LEU A 134 40.60 27.90 4.80
C LEU A 134 40.16 28.23 3.35
N PRO A 135 40.55 29.37 2.79
CA PRO A 135 40.28 29.70 1.41
C PRO A 135 40.78 28.59 0.46
N GLY A 136 39.87 28.08 -0.38
CA GLY A 136 40.15 26.99 -1.33
C GLY A 136 39.99 25.58 -0.75
N TRP A 137 39.72 25.40 0.54
CA TRP A 137 39.44 24.10 1.16
C TRP A 137 37.96 23.92 1.46
N ASN A 138 37.32 22.98 0.81
CA ASN A 138 35.93 22.61 1.05
C ASN A 138 35.87 21.17 1.54
N ILE A 139 35.32 20.98 2.74
CA ILE A 139 35.07 19.67 3.34
C ILE A 139 33.57 19.46 3.33
N HIS A 140 33.14 18.36 2.72
CA HIS A 140 31.76 17.95 2.62
C HIS A 140 31.58 16.61 3.35
N LEU A 141 30.76 16.60 4.40
CA LEU A 141 30.43 15.41 5.17
C LEU A 141 28.92 15.14 5.03
N GLN A 142 28.57 13.91 4.70
CA GLN A 142 27.18 13.50 4.53
C GLN A 142 26.93 12.15 5.18
N GLY A 143 25.88 12.08 6.01
CA GLY A 143 25.37 10.85 6.56
C GLY A 143 23.93 10.62 6.12
N ASN A 144 23.61 9.38 5.72
CA ASN A 144 22.27 8.98 5.32
C ASN A 144 21.84 7.76 6.11
N MET A 145 20.58 7.75 6.52
CA MET A 145 19.93 6.60 7.15
C MET A 145 18.59 6.34 6.46
N ARG A 146 18.33 5.09 6.14
CA ARG A 146 17.02 4.65 5.64
C ARG A 146 16.54 3.49 6.49
N ILE A 147 15.32 3.59 7.00
CA ILE A 147 14.62 2.52 7.69
C ILE A 147 13.40 2.20 6.86
N THR A 148 13.24 0.94 6.50
CA THR A 148 12.06 0.44 5.78
C THR A 148 11.47 -0.68 6.63
N THR A 149 10.19 -0.56 6.94
CA THR A 149 9.41 -1.59 7.63
C THR A 149 8.27 -1.97 6.72
N ASN A 150 8.17 -3.26 6.42
CA ASN A 150 7.05 -3.82 5.68
C ASN A 150 6.33 -4.82 6.59
N PHE A 151 5.05 -4.62 6.79
CA PHE A 151 4.18 -5.50 7.53
C PHE A 151 3.08 -6.00 6.60
N THR A 152 2.98 -7.33 6.43
CA THR A 152 1.94 -7.95 5.63
C THR A 152 1.14 -8.90 6.50
N HIS A 153 -0.17 -8.70 6.53
CA HIS A 153 -1.11 -9.59 7.20
C HIS A 153 -2.07 -10.16 6.15
N THR A 154 -2.19 -11.48 6.10
CA THR A 154 -3.10 -12.15 5.18
C THR A 154 -4.02 -13.07 5.95
N ASP A 155 -5.30 -12.75 5.96
CA ASP A 155 -6.37 -13.62 6.42
C ASP A 155 -6.97 -14.39 5.25
N ARG A 156 -7.16 -15.70 5.42
CA ARG A 156 -7.83 -16.57 4.45
C ARG A 156 -8.92 -17.34 5.13
N GLN A 157 -10.14 -17.17 4.62
CA GLN A 157 -11.32 -17.78 5.16
C GLN A 157 -11.86 -18.88 4.23
N ALA A 158 -12.51 -19.88 4.80
CA ALA A 158 -13.26 -20.85 4.02
C ALA A 158 -14.46 -20.15 3.38
N VAL A 159 -14.74 -20.47 2.13
CA VAL A 159 -15.86 -19.90 1.38
C VAL A 159 -16.88 -20.96 1.05
N TYR A 160 -18.14 -20.53 0.96
CA TYR A 160 -19.28 -21.41 0.80
C TYR A 160 -20.10 -21.01 -0.42
N ALA A 161 -20.52 -22.01 -1.19
CA ALA A 161 -21.59 -21.88 -2.17
C ALA A 161 -22.86 -22.49 -1.59
N HIS A 162 -23.98 -22.39 -2.30
CA HIS A 162 -25.27 -22.93 -1.87
C HIS A 162 -25.75 -23.99 -2.87
N ASP A 163 -26.38 -25.05 -2.34
CA ASP A 163 -26.99 -26.07 -3.16
C ASP A 163 -28.40 -25.64 -3.66
N ALA A 164 -29.06 -26.49 -4.42
CA ALA A 164 -30.41 -26.22 -4.95
C ALA A 164 -31.50 -26.02 -3.84
N ASN A 165 -31.21 -26.43 -2.61
CA ASN A 165 -32.10 -26.23 -1.47
C ASN A 165 -31.75 -24.98 -0.67
N GLY A 166 -30.65 -24.26 -1.04
CA GLY A 166 -30.13 -23.11 -0.32
C GLY A 166 -29.23 -23.46 0.87
N GLU A 167 -28.84 -24.74 1.02
CA GLU A 167 -27.92 -25.14 2.07
C GLU A 167 -26.46 -24.83 1.70
N PRO A 168 -25.68 -24.23 2.62
CA PRO A 168 -24.30 -23.88 2.34
C PRO A 168 -23.38 -25.10 2.33
N TYR A 169 -22.52 -25.20 1.35
CA TYR A 169 -21.41 -26.18 1.31
C TYR A 169 -20.10 -25.51 1.00
N ALA A 170 -19.02 -26.00 1.59
CA ALA A 170 -17.68 -25.45 1.40
C ALA A 170 -17.16 -25.77 0.00
N ILE A 171 -16.65 -24.75 -0.68
CA ILE A 171 -16.00 -24.91 -1.98
C ILE A 171 -14.48 -24.96 -1.82
N ALA A 172 -13.84 -25.86 -2.58
CA ALA A 172 -12.39 -25.93 -2.65
C ALA A 172 -11.85 -24.80 -3.50
N ILE A 173 -11.09 -23.90 -2.88
CA ILE A 173 -10.34 -22.89 -3.61
C ILE A 173 -8.94 -23.43 -3.84
N THR A 174 -8.48 -23.42 -5.08
CA THR A 174 -7.13 -23.85 -5.42
C THR A 174 -6.11 -23.04 -4.59
N ASN A 175 -5.24 -23.71 -3.84
CA ASN A 175 -4.30 -23.16 -2.86
C ASN A 175 -4.94 -22.60 -1.56
N ALA A 176 -6.19 -22.90 -1.29
CA ALA A 176 -6.77 -22.63 0.02
C ALA A 176 -6.37 -23.71 1.03
N THR A 177 -6.29 -23.34 2.28
CA THR A 177 -6.32 -24.29 3.40
C THR A 177 -7.66 -25.03 3.43
N GLN A 178 -7.69 -26.17 4.05
CA GLN A 178 -8.89 -27.01 4.14
C GLN A 178 -10.11 -26.23 4.61
N PRO A 179 -11.33 -26.57 4.13
CA PRO A 179 -12.56 -25.95 4.57
C PRO A 179 -12.68 -25.89 6.09
N GLY A 180 -13.08 -24.73 6.64
CA GLY A 180 -13.21 -24.53 8.08
C GLY A 180 -11.94 -24.14 8.83
N GLN A 181 -10.81 -23.96 8.14
CA GLN A 181 -9.60 -23.45 8.75
C GLN A 181 -9.35 -21.99 8.31
N SER A 182 -9.42 -21.06 9.24
CA SER A 182 -8.80 -19.74 9.05
C SER A 182 -7.31 -19.87 9.29
N ARG A 183 -6.50 -19.27 8.44
CA ARG A 183 -5.06 -19.17 8.60
C ARG A 183 -4.64 -17.73 8.60
N VAL A 184 -4.15 -17.26 9.74
CA VAL A 184 -3.44 -15.99 9.86
C VAL A 184 -1.97 -16.28 9.55
N ILE A 185 -1.38 -15.56 8.62
CA ILE A 185 0.05 -15.59 8.33
C ILE A 185 0.57 -14.22 8.68
N GLU A 186 1.37 -14.14 9.73
CA GLU A 186 2.16 -12.97 10.12
C GLU A 186 3.46 -12.92 9.32
#